data_43c274e62beebdf8fd315804a9b92cd9
#
_entry.id   43c274e62beebdf8fd315804a9b92cd9
#
_cell.length_a   1.000
_cell.length_b   1.000
_cell.length_c   1.000
_cell.angle_alpha   90.00
_cell.angle_beta   90.00
_cell.angle_gamma   90.00
#
_symmetry.space_group_name_H-M   'P 1'
#
loop_
_entity.id
_entity.type
_entity.pdbx_description
1 polymer ?
#
loop_
_entity_poly.entity_id
_entity_poly.type
_entity_poly.pdbx_seq_one_letter_code
_entity_poly.pdbx_strand_id
1 'polypeptide(L)'
;MKLQSVELRVTDVGKTTDFLDKLWGLTPVGGGKLRGTAGLPYIIGLEQGKPAIRSITFCGPRAEIGKEREVKGPDGETYRFVCEEAVAPLPAHRDRPIQLSHVVLNSKDADAAERFAIRELGFRLSDRTRFMNFVRCNRTHHCVAYARAEVATLHHIAFEMADIDGVMRGIGRMRDAGYPPVWGPGRHGPGNNVFGYFIGPHDGVIEYTAEVEEVGDDYKVGGPENWKWPPGRTDHWGVSSRDTERITAAERNYPWS
;
A
#
# COMPACT_ATOMS: atom_id res chain seq x y z
N MET A 1 -8.47 14.28 3.14
CA MET A 1 -8.50 13.16 2.15
C MET A 1 -7.66 12.01 2.68
N LYS A 2 -8.05 10.74 2.41
CA LYS A 2 -7.33 9.54 2.82
C LYS A 2 -7.43 8.45 1.75
N LEU A 3 -6.47 7.52 1.73
CA LEU A 3 -6.52 6.32 0.91
C LEU A 3 -7.66 5.43 1.39
N GLN A 4 -8.57 5.04 0.50
CA GLN A 4 -9.71 4.19 0.83
C GLN A 4 -9.48 2.75 0.39
N SER A 5 -9.28 2.53 -0.92
CA SER A 5 -9.26 1.16 -1.47
C SER A 5 -8.37 1.01 -2.69
N VAL A 6 -8.05 -0.24 -2.96
CA VAL A 6 -7.43 -0.70 -4.22
C VAL A 6 -8.34 -1.74 -4.85
N GLU A 7 -8.59 -1.59 -6.16
CA GLU A 7 -9.35 -2.54 -6.96
C GLU A 7 -8.38 -3.42 -7.77
N LEU A 8 -8.47 -4.73 -7.59
CA LEU A 8 -7.64 -5.71 -8.27
C LEU A 8 -8.47 -6.66 -9.11
N ARG A 9 -7.94 -7.04 -10.25
CA ARG A 9 -8.39 -8.23 -10.96
C ARG A 9 -7.46 -9.39 -10.59
N VAL A 10 -8.05 -10.52 -10.21
CA VAL A 10 -7.32 -11.72 -9.76
C VAL A 10 -7.85 -12.97 -10.50
N THR A 11 -7.00 -13.99 -10.63
CA THR A 11 -7.36 -15.22 -11.30
C THR A 11 -8.40 -16.06 -10.56
N ASP A 12 -8.47 -15.93 -9.24
CA ASP A 12 -9.39 -16.68 -8.37
C ASP A 12 -9.85 -15.78 -7.21
N VAL A 13 -11.03 -15.18 -7.35
CA VAL A 13 -11.63 -14.30 -6.33
C VAL A 13 -11.94 -15.08 -5.05
N GLY A 14 -12.42 -16.32 -5.17
CA GLY A 14 -12.76 -17.13 -3.99
C GLY A 14 -11.54 -17.43 -3.13
N LYS A 15 -10.49 -17.98 -3.74
CA LYS A 15 -9.23 -18.28 -3.06
C LYS A 15 -8.57 -17.04 -2.46
N THR A 16 -8.59 -15.92 -3.19
CA THR A 16 -8.04 -14.64 -2.71
C THR A 16 -8.85 -14.10 -1.54
N THR A 17 -10.18 -14.12 -1.62
CA THR A 17 -11.07 -13.70 -0.53
C THR A 17 -10.84 -14.54 0.72
N ASP A 18 -10.80 -15.86 0.59
CA ASP A 18 -10.54 -16.78 1.70
C ASP A 18 -9.19 -16.52 2.40
N PHE A 19 -8.15 -16.26 1.63
CA PHE A 19 -6.84 -15.90 2.17
C PHE A 19 -6.88 -14.56 2.91
N LEU A 20 -7.46 -13.53 2.28
CA LEU A 20 -7.55 -12.19 2.87
C LEU A 20 -8.44 -12.16 4.13
N ASP A 21 -9.48 -12.98 4.21
CA ASP A 21 -10.33 -13.12 5.40
C ASP A 21 -9.64 -13.95 6.49
N LYS A 22 -9.34 -15.22 6.20
CA LYS A 22 -8.96 -16.22 7.21
C LYS A 22 -7.52 -16.06 7.72
N LEU A 23 -6.60 -15.59 6.86
CA LEU A 23 -5.19 -15.47 7.19
C LEU A 23 -4.72 -14.03 7.32
N TRP A 24 -5.09 -13.16 6.38
CA TRP A 24 -4.68 -11.76 6.40
C TRP A 24 -5.44 -10.92 7.42
N GLY A 25 -6.70 -11.28 7.71
CA GLY A 25 -7.51 -10.69 8.76
C GLY A 25 -8.45 -9.55 8.30
N LEU A 26 -8.77 -9.46 7.01
CA LEU A 26 -9.83 -8.59 6.50
C LEU A 26 -11.21 -9.23 6.70
N THR A 27 -12.26 -8.42 6.61
CA THR A 27 -13.65 -8.90 6.72
C THR A 27 -14.36 -8.74 5.38
N PRO A 28 -14.86 -9.84 4.76
CA PRO A 28 -15.67 -9.75 3.55
C PRO A 28 -16.97 -8.99 3.80
N VAL A 29 -17.35 -8.12 2.84
CA VAL A 29 -18.62 -7.35 2.86
C VAL A 29 -19.50 -7.62 1.64
N GLY A 30 -19.17 -8.67 0.87
CA GLY A 30 -19.90 -9.07 -0.33
C GLY A 30 -19.36 -8.42 -1.60
N GLY A 31 -19.75 -8.98 -2.78
CA GLY A 31 -19.36 -8.43 -4.08
C GLY A 31 -17.86 -8.38 -4.34
N GLY A 32 -17.07 -9.31 -3.81
CA GLY A 32 -15.61 -9.30 -3.91
C GLY A 32 -14.92 -8.22 -3.09
N LYS A 33 -15.62 -7.56 -2.17
CA LYS A 33 -15.08 -6.46 -1.36
C LYS A 33 -14.74 -6.92 0.05
N LEU A 34 -13.63 -6.42 0.58
CA LEU A 34 -13.17 -6.70 1.95
C LEU A 34 -12.78 -5.39 2.65
N ARG A 35 -12.99 -5.32 3.95
CA ARG A 35 -12.67 -4.16 4.79
C ARG A 35 -11.73 -4.51 5.94
N GLY A 36 -11.00 -3.51 6.41
CA GLY A 36 -10.32 -3.51 7.70
C GLY A 36 -11.25 -3.11 8.84
N THR A 37 -10.68 -2.84 10.02
CA THR A 37 -11.46 -2.47 11.20
C THR A 37 -11.89 -1.00 11.24
N ALA A 38 -11.25 -0.11 10.45
CA ALA A 38 -11.66 1.29 10.33
C ALA A 38 -13.06 1.45 9.70
N GLY A 39 -13.65 2.62 9.89
CA GLY A 39 -14.96 2.99 9.36
C GLY A 39 -14.97 3.27 7.85
N LEU A 40 -14.35 2.41 7.05
CA LEU A 40 -14.35 2.46 5.59
C LEU A 40 -15.26 1.37 5.02
N PRO A 41 -16.02 1.63 3.92
CA PRO A 41 -16.93 0.64 3.35
C PRO A 41 -16.20 -0.61 2.88
N TYR A 42 -15.02 -0.46 2.29
CA TYR A 42 -14.09 -1.53 1.94
C TYR A 42 -12.71 -0.93 1.63
N ILE A 43 -11.67 -1.77 1.68
CA ILE A 43 -10.28 -1.37 1.39
C ILE A 43 -9.67 -2.19 0.24
N ILE A 44 -10.20 -3.36 -0.07
CA ILE A 44 -9.85 -4.17 -1.23
C ILE A 44 -11.11 -4.54 -2.00
N GLY A 45 -11.11 -4.34 -3.30
CA GLY A 45 -12.09 -4.85 -4.24
C GLY A 45 -11.46 -5.87 -5.18
N LEU A 46 -12.13 -7.01 -5.38
CA LEU A 46 -11.65 -8.11 -6.22
C LEU A 46 -12.61 -8.38 -7.37
N GLU A 47 -12.08 -8.49 -8.57
CA GLU A 47 -12.76 -8.86 -9.79
C GLU A 47 -12.09 -10.10 -10.42
N GLN A 48 -12.87 -11.01 -10.97
CA GLN A 48 -12.35 -12.20 -11.67
C GLN A 48 -11.71 -11.83 -13.01
N GLY A 49 -10.49 -12.33 -13.27
CA GLY A 49 -9.87 -12.19 -14.60
C GLY A 49 -8.34 -12.29 -14.55
N LYS A 50 -7.70 -11.87 -15.63
CA LYS A 50 -6.23 -11.78 -15.72
C LYS A 50 -5.74 -10.73 -14.70
N PRO A 51 -4.71 -11.03 -13.89
CA PRO A 51 -4.21 -10.12 -12.88
C PRO A 51 -3.93 -8.72 -13.41
N ALA A 52 -4.44 -7.71 -12.71
CA ALA A 52 -4.25 -6.30 -13.04
C ALA A 52 -4.64 -5.43 -11.84
N ILE A 53 -4.03 -4.26 -11.70
CA ILE A 53 -4.55 -3.19 -10.86
C ILE A 53 -5.53 -2.35 -11.69
N ARG A 54 -6.70 -2.06 -11.11
CA ARG A 54 -7.81 -1.36 -11.78
C ARG A 54 -7.88 0.10 -11.38
N SER A 55 -7.84 0.37 -10.10
CA SER A 55 -7.89 1.73 -9.57
C SER A 55 -7.40 1.80 -8.13
N ILE A 56 -7.02 3.01 -7.74
CA ILE A 56 -6.75 3.41 -6.36
C ILE A 56 -7.76 4.49 -6.01
N THR A 57 -8.51 4.30 -4.93
CA THR A 57 -9.58 5.22 -4.52
C THR A 57 -9.16 6.00 -3.28
N PHE A 58 -9.33 7.31 -3.33
CA PHE A 58 -9.19 8.24 -2.22
C PHE A 58 -10.56 8.78 -1.83
N CYS A 59 -10.81 8.90 -0.53
CA CYS A 59 -12.04 9.49 -0.04
C CYS A 59 -11.77 10.67 0.92
N GLY A 60 -12.79 11.50 1.09
CA GLY A 60 -12.76 12.61 2.01
C GLY A 60 -14.11 13.32 2.12
N PRO A 61 -14.23 14.32 3.00
CA PRO A 61 -15.43 15.12 3.09
C PRO A 61 -15.79 15.78 1.75
N ARG A 62 -17.08 15.94 1.46
CA ARG A 62 -17.54 16.60 0.22
C ARG A 62 -16.92 18.00 0.01
N ALA A 63 -16.66 18.73 1.09
CA ALA A 63 -16.01 20.04 1.01
C ALA A 63 -14.56 19.96 0.46
N GLU A 64 -13.87 18.85 0.65
CA GLU A 64 -12.52 18.61 0.17
C GLU A 64 -12.52 17.95 -1.22
N ILE A 65 -13.36 16.94 -1.43
CA ILE A 65 -13.45 16.20 -2.69
C ILE A 65 -14.13 17.01 -3.79
N GLY A 66 -15.15 17.81 -3.44
CA GLY A 66 -16.00 18.53 -4.38
C GLY A 66 -16.88 17.57 -5.18
N LYS A 67 -16.59 17.45 -6.49
CA LYS A 67 -17.24 16.47 -7.38
C LYS A 67 -16.38 15.21 -7.45
N GLU A 68 -17.03 14.06 -7.30
CA GLU A 68 -16.38 12.77 -7.52
C GLU A 68 -15.83 12.69 -8.94
N ARG A 69 -14.63 12.15 -9.08
CA ARG A 69 -13.92 12.11 -10.36
C ARG A 69 -12.96 10.93 -10.45
N GLU A 70 -12.66 10.56 -11.68
CA GLU A 70 -11.58 9.66 -12.05
C GLU A 70 -10.50 10.44 -12.81
N VAL A 71 -9.24 10.17 -12.50
CA VAL A 71 -8.09 10.82 -13.12
C VAL A 71 -7.11 9.74 -13.57
N LYS A 72 -6.64 9.84 -14.81
CA LYS A 72 -5.65 8.91 -15.37
C LYS A 72 -4.24 9.48 -15.19
N GLY A 73 -3.35 8.65 -14.67
CA GLY A 73 -1.94 8.99 -14.50
C GLY A 73 -1.09 8.69 -15.72
N PRO A 74 0.19 9.12 -15.68
CA PRO A 74 1.10 9.04 -16.83
C PRO A 74 1.49 7.61 -17.24
N ASP A 75 1.46 6.66 -16.31
CA ASP A 75 1.77 5.24 -16.54
C ASP A 75 0.49 4.39 -16.74
N GLY A 76 -0.68 5.04 -16.86
CA GLY A 76 -1.99 4.40 -17.05
C GLY A 76 -2.75 4.18 -15.75
N GLU A 77 -2.26 4.71 -14.64
CA GLU A 77 -2.91 4.64 -13.34
C GLU A 77 -4.33 5.21 -13.40
N THR A 78 -5.22 4.63 -12.61
CA THR A 78 -6.56 5.15 -12.40
C THR A 78 -6.72 5.55 -10.94
N TYR A 79 -6.86 6.84 -10.69
CA TYR A 79 -7.13 7.41 -9.37
C TYR A 79 -8.59 7.84 -9.29
N ARG A 80 -9.31 7.38 -8.26
CA ARG A 80 -10.69 7.78 -7.99
C ARG A 80 -10.78 8.63 -6.75
N PHE A 81 -11.57 9.67 -6.82
CA PHE A 81 -11.84 10.57 -5.70
C PHE A 81 -13.33 10.55 -5.42
N VAL A 82 -13.70 10.05 -4.24
CA VAL A 82 -15.10 9.87 -3.84
C VAL A 82 -15.39 10.57 -2.52
N CYS A 83 -16.66 10.95 -2.32
CA CYS A 83 -17.07 11.44 -1.01
C CYS A 83 -17.02 10.30 0.00
N GLU A 84 -16.56 10.61 1.22
CA GLU A 84 -16.48 9.63 2.29
C GLU A 84 -17.88 9.13 2.65
N GLU A 85 -18.04 7.80 2.68
CA GLU A 85 -19.22 7.13 3.18
C GLU A 85 -19.02 6.76 4.65
N ALA A 86 -19.92 7.20 5.51
CA ALA A 86 -19.87 6.90 6.94
C ALA A 86 -20.31 5.45 7.19
N VAL A 87 -19.38 4.61 7.57
CA VAL A 87 -19.62 3.21 7.95
C VAL A 87 -19.13 3.00 9.38
N ALA A 88 -19.90 2.31 10.20
CA ALA A 88 -19.48 2.00 11.56
C ALA A 88 -18.19 1.15 11.55
N PRO A 89 -17.17 1.50 12.36
CA PRO A 89 -15.97 0.69 12.47
C PRO A 89 -16.30 -0.69 13.05
N LEU A 90 -15.48 -1.69 12.69
CA LEU A 90 -15.54 -2.99 13.36
C LEU A 90 -14.84 -2.89 14.74
N PRO A 91 -15.12 -3.82 15.68
CA PRO A 91 -14.37 -3.87 16.92
C PRO A 91 -12.86 -3.93 16.65
N ALA A 92 -12.11 -3.09 17.36
CA ALA A 92 -10.65 -3.07 17.23
C ALA A 92 -10.06 -4.44 17.60
N HIS A 93 -9.10 -4.90 16.80
CA HIS A 93 -8.43 -6.17 17.04
C HIS A 93 -6.96 -6.07 16.61
N ARG A 94 -6.04 -6.41 17.52
CA ARG A 94 -4.59 -6.28 17.28
C ARG A 94 -4.08 -7.06 16.07
N ASP A 95 -4.70 -8.21 15.79
CA ASP A 95 -4.28 -9.13 14.73
C ASP A 95 -4.93 -8.83 13.37
N ARG A 96 -5.66 -7.72 13.25
CA ARG A 96 -6.38 -7.35 12.02
C ARG A 96 -5.91 -6.01 11.48
N PRO A 97 -5.77 -5.89 10.16
CA PRO A 97 -5.53 -4.61 9.52
C PRO A 97 -6.65 -3.60 9.82
N ILE A 98 -6.25 -2.36 10.05
CA ILE A 98 -7.15 -1.25 10.30
C ILE A 98 -7.69 -0.70 8.98
N GLN A 99 -6.78 -0.36 8.08
CA GLN A 99 -7.04 0.24 6.77
C GLN A 99 -5.84 0.02 5.85
N LEU A 100 -5.87 0.55 4.64
CA LEU A 100 -4.66 0.69 3.83
C LEU A 100 -3.80 1.83 4.39
N SER A 101 -2.51 1.57 4.52
CA SER A 101 -1.51 2.57 4.84
C SER A 101 -1.08 3.30 3.56
N HIS A 102 -0.59 2.55 2.58
CA HIS A 102 -0.09 3.10 1.33
C HIS A 102 -0.11 2.07 0.19
N VAL A 103 0.08 2.58 -1.02
CA VAL A 103 0.26 1.77 -2.24
C VAL A 103 1.55 2.20 -2.90
N VAL A 104 2.39 1.25 -3.29
CA VAL A 104 3.59 1.54 -4.07
C VAL A 104 3.41 1.03 -5.49
N LEU A 105 3.78 1.87 -6.44
CA LEU A 105 3.64 1.64 -7.86
C LEU A 105 5.03 1.62 -8.51
N ASN A 106 5.27 0.66 -9.37
CA ASN A 106 6.38 0.69 -10.32
C ASN A 106 6.04 1.68 -11.43
N SER A 107 6.93 2.63 -11.68
CA SER A 107 6.75 3.68 -12.67
C SER A 107 7.96 3.75 -13.60
N LYS A 108 7.69 3.94 -14.89
CA LYS A 108 8.73 4.13 -15.91
C LYS A 108 9.41 5.49 -15.79
N ASP A 109 8.70 6.48 -15.26
CA ASP A 109 9.21 7.80 -14.90
C ASP A 109 8.61 8.25 -13.57
N ALA A 110 9.23 7.81 -12.45
CA ALA A 110 8.78 8.13 -11.11
C ALA A 110 8.76 9.65 -10.83
N ASP A 111 9.59 10.43 -11.50
CA ASP A 111 9.61 11.89 -11.36
C ASP A 111 8.42 12.54 -12.11
N ALA A 112 8.02 12.00 -13.26
CA ALA A 112 6.80 12.44 -13.93
C ALA A 112 5.55 12.04 -13.13
N ALA A 113 5.50 10.83 -12.58
CA ALA A 113 4.41 10.36 -11.72
C ALA A 113 4.28 11.21 -10.45
N GLU A 114 5.37 11.55 -9.79
CA GLU A 114 5.39 12.48 -8.66
C GLU A 114 4.85 13.87 -9.05
N ARG A 115 5.37 14.46 -10.15
CA ARG A 115 4.90 15.78 -10.62
C ARG A 115 3.41 15.77 -10.93
N PHE A 116 2.91 14.69 -11.54
CA PHE A 116 1.48 14.47 -11.78
C PHE A 116 0.70 14.40 -10.47
N ALA A 117 1.14 13.60 -9.50
CA ALA A 117 0.47 13.49 -8.21
C ALA A 117 0.36 14.85 -7.48
N ILE A 118 1.40 15.66 -7.55
CA ILE A 118 1.39 17.00 -6.94
C ILE A 118 0.43 17.95 -7.67
N ARG A 119 0.47 18.00 -9.02
CA ARG A 119 -0.27 19.00 -9.80
C ARG A 119 -1.73 18.63 -10.00
N GLU A 120 -2.02 17.35 -10.29
CA GLU A 120 -3.35 16.90 -10.70
C GLU A 120 -4.14 16.25 -9.56
N LEU A 121 -3.46 15.57 -8.62
CA LEU A 121 -4.12 14.92 -7.49
C LEU A 121 -4.12 15.79 -6.22
N GLY A 122 -3.30 16.85 -6.17
CA GLY A 122 -3.18 17.74 -5.01
C GLY A 122 -2.38 17.12 -3.85
N PHE A 123 -1.54 16.13 -4.13
CA PHE A 123 -0.68 15.52 -3.13
C PHE A 123 0.54 16.38 -2.83
N ARG A 124 1.23 16.07 -1.75
CA ARG A 124 2.48 16.74 -1.36
C ARG A 124 3.62 15.73 -1.35
N LEU A 125 4.79 16.18 -1.78
CA LEU A 125 6.01 15.39 -1.68
C LEU A 125 6.41 15.27 -0.21
N SER A 126 6.80 14.07 0.19
CA SER A 126 7.42 13.81 1.49
C SER A 126 8.91 13.58 1.35
N ASP A 127 9.32 12.56 0.61
CA ASP A 127 10.74 12.26 0.43
C ASP A 127 11.04 11.73 -0.96
N ARG A 128 12.33 11.80 -1.32
CA ARG A 128 12.90 11.05 -2.43
C ARG A 128 14.08 10.22 -1.95
N THR A 129 14.12 8.97 -2.39
CA THR A 129 15.33 8.15 -2.31
C THR A 129 15.94 8.00 -3.71
N ARG A 130 17.06 7.28 -3.80
CA ARG A 130 17.61 6.89 -5.12
C ARG A 130 16.61 6.05 -5.94
N PHE A 131 15.69 5.33 -5.28
CA PHE A 131 14.84 4.33 -5.92
C PHE A 131 13.36 4.69 -5.95
N MET A 132 12.89 5.59 -5.09
CA MET A 132 11.47 5.88 -4.89
C MET A 132 11.21 7.34 -4.56
N ASN A 133 10.04 7.84 -4.98
CA ASN A 133 9.49 9.13 -4.60
C ASN A 133 8.21 8.89 -3.78
N PHE A 134 8.07 9.55 -2.64
CA PHE A 134 6.99 9.35 -1.66
C PHE A 134 6.09 10.58 -1.61
N VAL A 135 4.78 10.39 -1.82
CA VAL A 135 3.79 11.47 -1.79
C VAL A 135 2.67 11.19 -0.79
N ARG A 136 2.13 12.26 -0.19
CA ARG A 136 1.08 12.18 0.82
C ARG A 136 -0.15 13.00 0.44
N CYS A 137 -1.32 12.53 0.88
CA CYS A 137 -2.59 13.25 0.74
C CYS A 137 -3.12 13.79 2.08
N ASN A 138 -2.47 13.46 3.19
CA ASN A 138 -2.79 13.89 4.56
C ASN A 138 -1.50 14.00 5.38
N ARG A 139 -1.57 13.85 6.70
CA ARG A 139 -0.39 13.91 7.61
C ARG A 139 0.46 12.65 7.62
N THR A 140 -0.06 11.50 7.18
CA THR A 140 0.75 10.28 7.06
C THR A 140 1.84 10.52 6.03
N HIS A 141 3.09 10.14 6.35
CA HIS A 141 4.29 10.41 5.54
C HIS A 141 4.08 10.10 4.04
N HIS A 142 3.40 9.02 3.72
CA HIS A 142 3.04 8.72 2.34
C HIS A 142 1.75 7.88 2.25
N CYS A 143 0.99 8.10 1.21
CA CYS A 143 -0.15 7.26 0.82
C CYS A 143 0.11 6.58 -0.52
N VAL A 144 1.01 7.15 -1.36
CA VAL A 144 1.52 6.55 -2.59
C VAL A 144 3.02 6.75 -2.65
N ALA A 145 3.74 5.75 -3.18
CA ALA A 145 5.12 5.93 -3.60
C ALA A 145 5.31 5.38 -5.02
N TYR A 146 6.22 6.00 -5.75
CA TYR A 146 6.58 5.62 -7.12
C TYR A 146 7.99 5.06 -7.14
N ALA A 147 8.12 3.76 -7.37
CA ALA A 147 9.40 3.08 -7.53
C ALA A 147 9.88 3.19 -8.98
N ARG A 148 11.17 3.48 -9.17
CA ARG A 148 11.79 3.54 -10.51
C ARG A 148 11.90 2.13 -11.08
N ALA A 149 11.23 1.87 -12.20
CA ALA A 149 11.20 0.55 -12.83
C ALA A 149 11.06 0.68 -14.36
N GLU A 150 11.34 -0.41 -15.07
CA GLU A 150 11.12 -0.49 -16.52
C GLU A 150 9.65 -0.78 -16.89
N VAL A 151 8.84 -1.11 -15.91
CA VAL A 151 7.43 -1.49 -16.08
C VAL A 151 6.51 -0.62 -15.21
N ALA A 152 5.27 -0.44 -15.66
CA ALA A 152 4.23 0.26 -14.90
C ALA A 152 3.26 -0.78 -14.32
N THR A 153 3.46 -1.12 -13.05
CA THR A 153 2.73 -2.19 -12.36
C THR A 153 2.51 -1.83 -10.90
N LEU A 154 1.68 -2.60 -10.20
CA LEU A 154 1.60 -2.54 -8.75
C LEU A 154 2.87 -3.16 -8.15
N HIS A 155 3.60 -2.40 -7.31
CA HIS A 155 4.73 -2.92 -6.54
C HIS A 155 4.21 -3.66 -5.30
N HIS A 156 3.44 -3.00 -4.43
CA HIS A 156 2.76 -3.64 -3.30
C HIS A 156 1.63 -2.78 -2.72
N ILE A 157 0.82 -3.44 -1.87
CA ILE A 157 -0.22 -2.81 -1.06
C ILE A 157 0.14 -3.01 0.41
N ALA A 158 0.19 -1.92 1.18
CA ALA A 158 0.49 -1.96 2.61
C ALA A 158 -0.77 -1.78 3.45
N PHE A 159 -0.93 -2.67 4.42
CA PHE A 159 -2.05 -2.72 5.35
C PHE A 159 -1.59 -2.27 6.73
N GLU A 160 -2.24 -1.25 7.27
CA GLU A 160 -1.93 -0.68 8.57
C GLU A 160 -2.39 -1.62 9.70
N MET A 161 -1.44 -2.00 10.57
CA MET A 161 -1.66 -2.71 11.82
C MET A 161 -1.65 -1.71 12.99
N ALA A 162 -2.17 -2.12 14.14
CA ALA A 162 -2.29 -1.23 15.30
C ALA A 162 -0.92 -0.74 15.83
N ASP A 163 0.07 -1.62 15.81
CA ASP A 163 1.41 -1.38 16.36
C ASP A 163 2.42 -2.42 15.84
N ILE A 164 3.67 -2.31 16.27
CA ILE A 164 4.73 -3.29 15.96
C ILE A 164 4.36 -4.70 16.42
N ASP A 165 3.70 -4.87 17.58
CA ASP A 165 3.26 -6.18 18.05
C ASP A 165 2.26 -6.82 17.07
N GLY A 166 1.33 -6.01 16.54
CA GLY A 166 0.39 -6.45 15.50
C GLY A 166 1.09 -6.94 14.23
N VAL A 167 2.13 -6.23 13.76
CA VAL A 167 2.96 -6.66 12.62
C VAL A 167 3.66 -7.99 12.92
N MET A 168 4.31 -8.11 14.09
CA MET A 168 5.04 -9.30 14.48
C MET A 168 4.14 -10.53 14.64
N ARG A 169 2.95 -10.36 15.24
CA ARG A 169 1.94 -11.42 15.36
C ARG A 169 1.39 -11.83 13.99
N GLY A 170 1.20 -10.85 13.10
CA GLY A 170 0.86 -11.09 11.69
C GLY A 170 1.92 -11.93 10.97
N ILE A 171 3.20 -11.61 11.14
CA ILE A 171 4.32 -12.39 10.59
C ILE A 171 4.29 -13.83 11.12
N GLY A 172 4.08 -14.01 12.43
CA GLY A 172 3.95 -15.35 13.05
C GLY A 172 2.82 -16.17 12.42
N ARG A 173 1.62 -15.59 12.38
CA ARG A 173 0.42 -16.21 11.78
C ARG A 173 0.63 -16.62 10.32
N MET A 174 1.23 -15.76 9.52
CA MET A 174 1.49 -16.02 8.12
C MET A 174 2.52 -17.16 7.94
N ARG A 175 3.58 -17.20 8.76
CA ARG A 175 4.56 -18.31 8.76
C ARG A 175 3.92 -19.64 9.12
N ASP A 176 3.08 -19.67 10.15
CA ASP A 176 2.37 -20.88 10.60
C ASP A 176 1.43 -21.42 9.51
N ALA A 177 0.89 -20.51 8.68
CA ALA A 177 0.05 -20.86 7.53
C ALA A 177 0.84 -21.22 6.25
N GLY A 178 2.17 -21.29 6.30
CA GLY A 178 3.02 -21.63 5.16
C GLY A 178 3.37 -20.45 4.23
N TYR A 179 3.12 -19.20 4.66
CA TYR A 179 3.49 -17.97 3.96
C TYR A 179 4.58 -17.22 4.73
N PRO A 180 5.85 -17.67 4.71
CA PRO A 180 6.92 -16.93 5.37
C PRO A 180 7.14 -15.57 4.71
N PRO A 181 7.58 -14.54 5.46
CA PRO A 181 7.84 -13.24 4.88
C PRO A 181 8.96 -13.34 3.83
N VAL A 182 8.77 -12.65 2.72
CA VAL A 182 9.78 -12.48 1.67
C VAL A 182 10.74 -11.33 2.00
N TRP A 183 10.35 -10.46 2.94
CA TRP A 183 11.19 -9.46 3.57
C TRP A 183 10.55 -9.00 4.88
N GLY A 184 11.36 -8.78 5.91
CA GLY A 184 10.89 -8.37 7.24
C GLY A 184 11.01 -9.50 8.28
N PRO A 185 10.86 -9.14 9.58
CA PRO A 185 10.58 -7.80 10.04
C PRO A 185 11.73 -6.84 9.73
N GLY A 186 11.38 -5.57 9.55
CA GLY A 186 12.33 -4.48 9.34
C GLY A 186 11.70 -3.12 9.64
N ARG A 187 12.52 -2.05 9.58
CA ARG A 187 12.05 -0.67 9.72
C ARG A 187 12.59 0.16 8.57
N HIS A 188 11.69 0.78 7.82
CA HIS A 188 12.06 1.64 6.70
C HIS A 188 12.78 2.92 7.14
N GLY A 189 13.50 3.57 6.24
CA GLY A 189 14.03 4.91 6.41
C GLY A 189 12.92 5.95 6.20
N PRO A 190 12.53 6.25 4.93
CA PRO A 190 11.42 7.13 4.66
C PRO A 190 10.12 6.61 5.28
N GLY A 191 9.43 7.48 6.04
CA GLY A 191 8.21 7.11 6.76
C GLY A 191 8.42 6.29 8.03
N ASN A 192 9.64 5.83 8.32
CA ASN A 192 10.05 5.18 9.58
C ASN A 192 9.14 4.02 10.05
N ASN A 193 8.37 3.41 9.15
CA ASN A 193 7.41 2.35 9.48
C ASN A 193 8.05 0.97 9.62
N VAL A 194 7.49 0.16 10.52
CA VAL A 194 7.80 -1.27 10.65
C VAL A 194 7.09 -2.03 9.53
N PHE A 195 7.69 -3.09 9.02
CA PHE A 195 7.15 -3.84 7.92
C PHE A 195 7.37 -5.36 7.96
N GLY A 196 6.50 -6.07 7.26
CA GLY A 196 6.65 -7.48 6.87
C GLY A 196 5.96 -7.71 5.53
N TYR A 197 6.73 -8.15 4.51
CA TYR A 197 6.26 -8.38 3.14
C TYR A 197 5.97 -9.84 2.87
N PHE A 198 4.90 -10.08 2.11
CA PHE A 198 4.45 -11.42 1.74
C PHE A 198 4.01 -11.46 0.28
N ILE A 199 4.03 -12.65 -0.31
CA ILE A 199 3.39 -12.91 -1.59
C ILE A 199 2.17 -13.80 -1.30
N GLY A 200 0.98 -13.27 -1.58
CA GLY A 200 -0.28 -13.99 -1.39
C GLY A 200 -0.57 -14.99 -2.52
N PRO A 201 -1.63 -15.80 -2.39
CA PRO A 201 -2.02 -16.77 -3.41
C PRO A 201 -2.53 -16.12 -4.72
N HIS A 202 -2.68 -14.81 -4.74
CA HIS A 202 -2.96 -13.99 -5.91
C HIS A 202 -1.69 -13.52 -6.64
N ASP A 203 -0.51 -13.99 -6.21
CA ASP A 203 0.81 -13.65 -6.76
C ASP A 203 1.14 -12.15 -6.73
N GLY A 204 0.51 -11.39 -5.83
CA GLY A 204 0.79 -9.99 -5.54
C GLY A 204 1.55 -9.81 -4.24
N VAL A 205 2.35 -8.76 -4.15
CA VAL A 205 3.07 -8.39 -2.93
C VAL A 205 2.16 -7.60 -2.01
N ILE A 206 2.06 -8.01 -0.76
CA ILE A 206 1.30 -7.35 0.30
C ILE A 206 2.18 -7.16 1.53
N GLU A 207 1.91 -6.12 2.30
CA GLU A 207 2.70 -5.71 3.46
C GLU A 207 1.80 -5.52 4.69
N TYR A 208 2.18 -6.08 5.84
CA TYR A 208 1.76 -5.54 7.13
C TYR A 208 2.70 -4.41 7.51
N THR A 209 2.15 -3.27 7.91
CA THR A 209 2.94 -2.11 8.33
C THR A 209 2.34 -1.44 9.57
N ALA A 210 3.16 -0.75 10.34
CA ALA A 210 2.72 0.04 11.48
C ALA A 210 3.68 1.21 11.73
N GLU A 211 3.23 2.18 12.52
CA GLU A 211 4.05 3.30 12.97
C GLU A 211 4.57 4.17 11.82
N VAL A 212 3.79 4.34 10.76
CA VAL A 212 4.16 5.29 9.69
C VAL A 212 4.20 6.69 10.29
N GLU A 213 5.32 7.39 10.08
CA GLU A 213 5.53 8.74 10.60
C GLU A 213 4.41 9.70 10.17
N GLU A 214 3.92 10.50 11.10
CA GLU A 214 3.07 11.64 10.79
C GLU A 214 3.91 12.91 10.62
N VAL A 215 3.67 13.63 9.52
CA VAL A 215 4.43 14.83 9.14
C VAL A 215 3.53 16.06 9.05
N GLY A 216 4.06 17.19 9.51
CA GLY A 216 3.38 18.49 9.48
C GLY A 216 3.55 19.23 8.15
N ASP A 217 3.03 20.48 8.14
CA ASP A 217 3.18 21.38 7.00
C ASP A 217 4.61 21.91 6.86
N ASP A 218 5.35 21.92 7.96
CA ASP A 218 6.75 22.33 8.08
C ASP A 218 7.75 21.20 7.80
N TYR A 219 7.26 20.01 7.41
CA TYR A 219 8.11 18.86 7.10
C TYR A 219 9.11 19.20 5.99
N LYS A 220 10.38 18.94 6.27
CA LYS A 220 11.46 19.15 5.31
C LYS A 220 11.66 17.91 4.46
N VAL A 221 11.35 18.05 3.18
CA VAL A 221 11.53 16.97 2.20
C VAL A 221 12.98 16.49 2.20
N GLY A 222 13.19 15.21 2.43
CA GLY A 222 14.49 14.55 2.30
C GLY A 222 14.79 14.16 0.85
N GLY A 223 16.06 14.31 0.47
CA GLY A 223 16.59 13.86 -0.82
C GLY A 223 17.37 12.53 -0.68
N PRO A 224 17.85 11.98 -1.82
CA PRO A 224 18.63 10.73 -1.83
C PRO A 224 19.87 10.74 -0.94
N GLU A 225 20.42 11.92 -0.65
CA GLU A 225 21.59 12.11 0.23
C GLU A 225 21.28 11.85 1.70
N ASN A 226 20.01 11.99 2.10
CA ASN A 226 19.56 11.74 3.48
C ASN A 226 19.36 10.25 3.77
N TRP A 227 19.03 9.47 2.73
CA TRP A 227 18.64 8.06 2.87
C TRP A 227 19.78 7.13 2.49
N LYS A 228 20.66 6.84 3.48
CA LYS A 228 21.82 5.96 3.34
C LYS A 228 21.74 4.82 4.34
N TRP A 229 22.04 3.64 3.87
CA TRP A 229 22.08 2.42 4.68
C TRP A 229 23.48 1.78 4.60
N PRO A 230 23.86 1.00 5.62
CA PRO A 230 25.05 0.17 5.53
C PRO A 230 25.02 -0.76 4.33
N PRO A 231 26.18 -1.15 3.79
CA PRO A 231 26.23 -2.09 2.67
C PRO A 231 25.42 -3.37 2.93
N GLY A 232 24.67 -3.82 1.90
CA GLY A 232 23.93 -5.06 1.95
C GLY A 232 22.56 -5.01 2.63
N ARG A 233 22.11 -3.83 3.08
CA ARG A 233 20.74 -3.69 3.63
C ARG A 233 20.08 -2.38 3.21
N THR A 234 18.76 -2.34 3.28
CA THR A 234 17.92 -1.20 2.89
C THR A 234 16.85 -0.84 3.93
N ASP A 235 17.09 -1.22 5.18
CA ASP A 235 16.25 -0.89 6.34
C ASP A 235 17.12 -0.57 7.57
N HIS A 236 16.52 0.06 8.59
CA HIS A 236 17.25 0.47 9.79
C HIS A 236 17.70 -0.70 10.67
N TRP A 237 16.92 -1.78 10.74
CA TRP A 237 17.20 -2.89 11.65
C TRP A 237 18.22 -3.88 11.09
N GLY A 238 18.12 -4.21 9.78
CA GLY A 238 19.03 -5.16 9.14
C GLY A 238 18.95 -6.58 9.71
N VAL A 239 17.79 -6.96 10.26
CA VAL A 239 17.60 -8.27 10.92
C VAL A 239 16.99 -9.32 10.01
N SER A 240 16.57 -8.93 8.81
CA SER A 240 16.00 -9.82 7.81
C SER A 240 16.63 -9.61 6.44
N SER A 241 16.59 -10.64 5.61
CA SER A 241 17.03 -10.57 4.21
C SER A 241 15.83 -10.40 3.29
N ARG A 242 16.00 -9.59 2.24
CA ARG A 242 15.01 -9.42 1.18
C ARG A 242 15.17 -10.51 0.13
N ASP A 243 14.12 -11.29 -0.13
CA ASP A 243 14.05 -12.20 -1.27
C ASP A 243 13.74 -11.40 -2.54
N THR A 244 14.79 -10.80 -3.09
CA THR A 244 14.68 -9.86 -4.22
C THR A 244 14.14 -10.55 -5.47
N GLU A 245 14.50 -11.80 -5.72
CA GLU A 245 14.06 -12.55 -6.89
C GLU A 245 12.54 -12.74 -6.88
N ARG A 246 11.99 -13.29 -5.78
CA ARG A 246 10.56 -13.54 -5.65
C ARG A 246 9.75 -12.25 -5.64
N ILE A 247 10.21 -11.21 -4.95
CA ILE A 247 9.55 -9.91 -4.91
C ILE A 247 9.49 -9.31 -6.31
N THR A 248 10.64 -9.22 -7.03
CA THR A 248 10.69 -8.65 -8.38
C THR A 248 9.82 -9.44 -9.37
N ALA A 249 9.72 -10.75 -9.24
CA ALA A 249 8.82 -11.55 -10.07
C ALA A 249 7.35 -11.20 -9.80
N ALA A 250 6.95 -11.09 -8.51
CA ALA A 250 5.57 -10.79 -8.12
C ALA A 250 5.13 -9.36 -8.48
N GLU A 251 6.03 -8.37 -8.39
CA GLU A 251 5.78 -6.98 -8.76
C GLU A 251 5.42 -6.77 -10.24
N ARG A 252 5.65 -7.75 -11.11
CA ARG A 252 5.32 -7.69 -12.55
C ARG A 252 3.92 -8.20 -12.88
N ASN A 253 3.23 -8.83 -11.94
CA ASN A 253 1.98 -9.55 -12.19
C ASN A 253 0.75 -8.64 -12.33
N TYR A 254 0.82 -7.40 -11.86
CA TYR A 254 -0.31 -6.49 -11.81
C TYR A 254 -0.09 -5.22 -12.64
N PRO A 255 -0.13 -5.29 -13.98
CA PRO A 255 -0.13 -4.09 -14.82
C PRO A 255 -1.44 -3.31 -14.66
N TRP A 256 -1.44 -2.05 -15.05
CA TRP A 256 -2.65 -1.24 -15.16
C TRP A 256 -3.56 -1.74 -16.29
N SER A 257 -4.90 -1.64 -16.07
CA SER A 257 -5.91 -2.09 -17.05
C SER A 257 -7.15 -1.20 -17.07
#